data_3e78b0c250b45981f577c4a82bf89710
#
_entry.id   3e78b0c250b45981f577c4a82bf89710
#
_cell.length_a   1.000
_cell.length_b   1.000
_cell.length_c   1.000
_cell.angle_alpha   90.00
_cell.angle_beta   90.00
_cell.angle_gamma   90.00
#
_symmetry.space_group_name_H-M   'P 1'
#
loop_
_entity.id
_entity.type
_entity.pdbx_description
1 polymer ?
#
loop_
_entity_poly.entity_id
_entity_poly.type
_entity_poly.pdbx_seq_one_letter_code
_entity_poly.pdbx_strand_id
1 'polypeptide(L)'
;MSQIKLTPTNVDATANMMLQYTSGAMAHLISSIELTTPQEASIVGTKGRIYVKPPFLNATHFTVFDDKGKEKSYHYPHLCNGFEYQVQEVYHCLQNGLLESSLHTHKQTLIVSKLMDAVLEEAGITYN
;
A
#
# COMPACT_ATOMS: atom_id res chain seq x y z
N MET A 1 3.78 14.26 -7.21
CA MET A 1 4.98 14.92 -6.66
C MET A 1 5.77 13.88 -5.89
N SER A 2 6.98 13.65 -6.31
CA SER A 2 7.91 12.73 -5.65
C SER A 2 9.25 13.41 -5.38
N GLN A 3 9.98 12.91 -4.37
CA GLN A 3 11.38 13.24 -4.10
C GLN A 3 12.12 11.93 -3.92
N ILE A 4 13.09 11.68 -4.78
CA ILE A 4 13.82 10.41 -4.81
C ILE A 4 15.32 10.68 -4.65
N LYS A 5 15.91 9.97 -3.69
CA LYS A 5 17.36 9.85 -3.56
C LYS A 5 17.80 8.61 -4.32
N LEU A 6 18.78 8.75 -5.22
CA LEU A 6 19.34 7.63 -5.97
C LEU A 6 20.56 7.02 -5.28
N THR A 7 20.75 5.74 -5.50
CA THR A 7 22.01 5.04 -5.18
C THR A 7 23.11 5.38 -6.20
N PRO A 8 24.39 5.05 -5.95
CA PRO A 8 25.44 5.15 -6.94
C PRO A 8 25.19 4.30 -8.21
N THR A 9 24.35 3.28 -8.13
CA THR A 9 23.94 2.42 -9.26
C THR A 9 22.67 2.89 -9.96
N ASN A 10 22.21 4.12 -9.64
CA ASN A 10 21.08 4.79 -10.27
C ASN A 10 19.72 4.08 -10.07
N VAL A 11 19.52 3.47 -8.90
CA VAL A 11 18.20 3.00 -8.45
C VAL A 11 17.72 3.83 -7.28
N ASP A 12 16.43 3.80 -6.99
CA ASP A 12 15.81 4.56 -5.89
C ASP A 12 16.24 4.03 -4.51
N ALA A 13 17.10 4.77 -3.85
CA ALA A 13 17.53 4.49 -2.46
C ALA A 13 16.45 4.82 -1.44
N THR A 14 15.81 5.98 -1.63
CA THR A 14 14.70 6.46 -0.80
C THR A 14 13.74 7.25 -1.68
N ALA A 15 12.46 6.92 -1.61
CA ALA A 15 11.39 7.60 -2.32
C ALA A 15 10.37 8.18 -1.33
N ASN A 16 10.10 9.47 -1.45
CA ASN A 16 8.99 10.18 -0.80
C ASN A 16 7.95 10.55 -1.85
N MET A 17 6.72 10.15 -1.64
CA MET A 17 5.65 10.36 -2.61
C MET A 17 4.44 11.00 -1.95
N MET A 18 3.90 12.03 -2.60
CA MET A 18 2.61 12.62 -2.24
C MET A 18 1.64 12.40 -3.40
N LEU A 19 0.52 11.75 -3.12
CA LEU A 19 -0.54 11.47 -4.07
C LEU A 19 -1.77 12.30 -3.72
N GLN A 20 -2.44 12.84 -4.73
CA GLN A 20 -3.72 13.51 -4.59
C GLN A 20 -4.75 12.80 -5.46
N TYR A 21 -5.86 12.43 -4.86
CA TYR A 21 -6.97 11.79 -5.54
C TYR A 21 -7.99 12.83 -6.01
N THR A 22 -8.75 12.51 -7.04
CA THR A 22 -9.83 13.38 -7.55
C THR A 22 -10.92 13.67 -6.52
N SER A 23 -11.07 12.81 -5.52
CA SER A 23 -11.95 13.02 -4.37
C SER A 23 -11.47 14.09 -3.39
N GLY A 24 -10.24 14.61 -3.55
CA GLY A 24 -9.58 15.51 -2.61
C GLY A 24 -8.80 14.78 -1.50
N ALA A 25 -8.87 13.46 -1.42
CA ALA A 25 -8.04 12.70 -0.49
C ALA A 25 -6.56 12.81 -0.89
N MET A 26 -5.68 12.74 0.10
CA MET A 26 -4.23 12.75 -0.09
C MET A 26 -3.60 11.53 0.57
N ALA A 27 -2.52 11.01 -0.02
CA ALA A 27 -1.68 10.00 0.60
C ALA A 27 -0.22 10.46 0.59
N HIS A 28 0.50 10.12 1.66
CA HIS A 28 1.94 10.31 1.78
C HIS A 28 2.58 8.96 2.03
N LEU A 29 3.55 8.59 1.19
CA LEU A 29 4.25 7.32 1.26
C LEU A 29 5.75 7.56 1.30
N ILE A 30 6.43 6.72 2.07
CA ILE A 30 7.89 6.66 2.09
C ILE A 30 8.33 5.21 1.90
N SER A 31 9.34 5.02 1.05
CA SER A 31 9.99 3.74 0.80
C SER A 31 11.51 3.95 0.83
N SER A 32 12.26 3.01 1.37
CA SER A 32 13.73 3.08 1.38
C SER A 32 14.35 1.70 1.47
N ILE A 33 15.45 1.51 0.75
CA ILE A 33 16.34 0.34 0.87
C ILE A 33 17.55 0.62 1.77
N GLU A 34 17.79 1.89 2.13
CA GLU A 34 18.91 2.32 2.98
C GLU A 34 18.51 2.58 4.42
N LEU A 35 17.23 2.91 4.67
CA LEU A 35 16.74 3.35 5.96
C LEU A 35 15.74 2.36 6.55
N THR A 36 15.81 2.17 7.87
CA THR A 36 14.74 1.49 8.60
C THR A 36 13.58 2.46 8.80
N THR A 37 12.53 2.32 8.01
CA THR A 37 11.32 3.13 8.15
C THR A 37 10.32 2.47 9.09
N PRO A 38 9.46 3.24 9.79
CA PRO A 38 8.31 2.67 10.48
C PRO A 38 7.40 1.98 9.45
N GLN A 39 7.23 0.68 9.58
CA GLN A 39 6.36 -0.09 8.67
C GLN A 39 4.90 -0.03 9.15
N GLU A 40 4.39 1.17 9.36
CA GLU A 40 3.04 1.43 9.84
C GLU A 40 2.20 2.13 8.79
N ALA A 41 0.87 2.10 8.93
CA ALA A 41 -0.03 2.86 8.10
C ALA A 41 -1.10 3.57 8.96
N SER A 42 -1.50 4.77 8.52
CA SER A 42 -2.59 5.53 9.13
C SER A 42 -3.56 6.01 8.07
N ILE A 43 -4.86 5.82 8.32
CA ILE A 43 -5.93 6.36 7.48
C ILE A 43 -6.68 7.38 8.35
N VAL A 44 -6.64 8.65 7.94
CA VAL A 44 -7.23 9.75 8.72
C VAL A 44 -8.44 10.32 7.99
N GLY A 45 -9.54 10.44 8.69
CA GLY A 45 -10.79 11.01 8.18
C GLY A 45 -11.42 11.97 9.17
N THR A 46 -12.50 12.63 8.76
CA THR A 46 -13.24 13.62 9.59
C THR A 46 -13.94 13.02 10.80
N LYS A 47 -14.13 11.70 10.82
CA LYS A 47 -14.81 10.98 11.92
C LYS A 47 -13.86 10.17 12.79
N GLY A 48 -12.53 10.32 12.58
CA GLY A 48 -11.52 9.59 13.33
C GLY A 48 -10.39 9.06 12.45
N ARG A 49 -9.62 8.12 12.97
CA ARG A 49 -8.48 7.52 12.27
C ARG A 49 -8.38 6.03 12.51
N ILE A 50 -7.76 5.34 11.56
CA ILE A 50 -7.34 3.95 11.70
C ILE A 50 -5.82 3.92 11.74
N TYR A 51 -5.27 3.21 12.71
CA TYR A 51 -3.83 2.97 12.82
C TYR A 51 -3.56 1.48 12.66
N VAL A 52 -2.71 1.15 11.70
CA VAL A 52 -2.25 -0.21 11.42
C VAL A 52 -0.84 -0.36 11.94
N LYS A 53 -0.66 -1.27 12.89
CA LYS A 53 0.65 -1.53 13.52
C LYS A 53 1.64 -2.16 12.54
N PRO A 54 2.95 -1.92 12.76
CA PRO A 54 4.00 -2.61 12.00
C PRO A 54 3.95 -4.13 12.16
N PRO A 55 4.28 -4.87 11.11
CA PRO A 55 4.45 -4.47 9.72
C PRO A 55 3.09 -4.39 9.01
N PHE A 56 2.72 -3.22 8.46
CA PHE A 56 1.39 -3.02 7.86
C PHE A 56 1.11 -3.93 6.66
N LEU A 57 2.16 -4.38 5.95
CA LEU A 57 2.05 -5.29 4.80
C LEU A 57 1.51 -6.68 5.19
N ASN A 58 1.68 -7.07 6.45
CA ASN A 58 1.20 -8.35 6.98
C ASN A 58 0.49 -8.13 8.32
N ALA A 59 -0.35 -7.09 8.37
CA ALA A 59 -1.01 -6.66 9.59
C ALA A 59 -2.09 -7.63 10.03
N THR A 60 -2.03 -8.02 11.30
CA THR A 60 -3.10 -8.74 12.00
C THR A 60 -3.84 -7.87 12.99
N HIS A 61 -3.32 -6.66 13.27
CA HIS A 61 -3.86 -5.75 14.27
C HIS A 61 -4.04 -4.35 13.71
N PHE A 62 -5.19 -3.75 13.99
CA PHE A 62 -5.38 -2.32 13.79
C PHE A 62 -6.25 -1.72 14.90
N THR A 63 -6.11 -0.42 15.11
CA THR A 63 -6.88 0.33 16.10
C THR A 63 -7.65 1.46 15.41
N VAL A 64 -8.93 1.55 15.70
CA VAL A 64 -9.79 2.65 15.26
C VAL A 64 -9.95 3.63 16.40
N PHE A 65 -9.75 4.90 16.13
CA PHE A 65 -9.99 6.02 17.05
C PHE A 65 -11.13 6.85 16.47
N ASP A 66 -12.15 7.14 17.26
CA ASP A 66 -13.21 8.07 16.86
C ASP A 66 -12.75 9.54 17.03
N ASP A 67 -13.61 10.49 16.66
CA ASP A 67 -13.37 11.92 16.77
C ASP A 67 -13.27 12.43 18.22
N LYS A 68 -13.70 11.61 19.19
CA LYS A 68 -13.59 11.88 20.64
C LYS A 68 -12.38 11.21 21.27
N GLY A 69 -11.57 10.51 20.48
CA GLY A 69 -10.38 9.80 20.94
C GLY A 69 -10.65 8.44 21.60
N LYS A 70 -11.91 7.96 21.57
CA LYS A 70 -12.23 6.61 22.02
C LYS A 70 -11.62 5.61 21.05
N GLU A 71 -10.91 4.61 21.59
CA GLU A 71 -10.24 3.59 20.79
C GLU A 71 -10.94 2.24 20.84
N LYS A 72 -10.82 1.51 19.73
CA LYS A 72 -11.21 0.11 19.63
C LYS A 72 -10.19 -0.62 18.78
N SER A 73 -9.55 -1.63 19.39
CA SER A 73 -8.58 -2.48 18.71
C SER A 73 -9.24 -3.72 18.14
N TYR A 74 -8.71 -4.16 17.00
CA TYR A 74 -9.16 -5.35 16.27
C TYR A 74 -7.97 -6.26 16.04
N HIS A 75 -8.21 -7.56 16.12
CA HIS A 75 -7.21 -8.59 15.86
C HIS A 75 -7.80 -9.66 14.94
N TYR A 76 -7.18 -9.85 13.78
CA TYR A 76 -7.53 -10.86 12.79
C TYR A 76 -6.27 -11.67 12.44
N PRO A 77 -5.98 -12.75 13.18
CA PRO A 77 -4.81 -13.57 12.91
C PRO A 77 -4.94 -14.25 11.53
N HIS A 78 -3.83 -14.37 10.84
CA HIS A 78 -3.76 -15.19 9.64
C HIS A 78 -3.92 -16.68 10.01
N LEU A 79 -4.42 -17.47 9.08
CA LEU A 79 -4.47 -18.93 9.25
C LEU A 79 -3.05 -19.52 9.22
N CYS A 80 -2.16 -18.92 8.41
CA CYS A 80 -0.78 -19.33 8.26
C CYS A 80 0.12 -18.07 8.22
N ASN A 81 0.32 -17.47 7.06
CA ASN A 81 1.22 -16.32 6.86
C ASN A 81 0.62 -15.19 6.01
N GLY A 82 -0.68 -15.29 5.66
CA GLY A 82 -1.42 -14.31 4.86
C GLY A 82 -1.46 -14.63 3.36
N PHE A 83 -0.52 -15.41 2.83
CA PHE A 83 -0.54 -15.81 1.41
C PHE A 83 -1.64 -16.81 1.08
N GLU A 84 -2.16 -17.52 2.06
CA GLU A 84 -3.27 -18.46 1.89
C GLU A 84 -4.51 -17.78 1.28
N TYR A 85 -4.76 -16.51 1.56
CA TYR A 85 -5.89 -15.77 1.00
C TYR A 85 -5.74 -15.51 -0.50
N GLN A 86 -4.52 -15.27 -0.97
CA GLN A 86 -4.23 -15.13 -2.40
C GLN A 86 -4.46 -16.45 -3.14
N VAL A 87 -4.01 -17.56 -2.56
CA VAL A 87 -4.22 -18.90 -3.13
C VAL A 87 -5.69 -19.24 -3.19
N GLN A 88 -6.45 -18.96 -2.12
CA GLN A 88 -7.90 -19.17 -2.09
C GLN A 88 -8.63 -18.36 -3.15
N GLU A 89 -8.26 -17.09 -3.35
CA GLU A 89 -8.88 -16.24 -4.37
C GLU A 89 -8.57 -16.72 -5.78
N VAL A 90 -7.33 -17.13 -6.07
CA VAL A 90 -6.97 -17.73 -7.37
C VAL A 90 -7.79 -19.01 -7.61
N TYR A 91 -7.90 -19.88 -6.61
CA TYR A 91 -8.70 -21.09 -6.70
C TYR A 91 -10.18 -20.78 -6.96
N HIS A 92 -10.74 -19.82 -6.24
CA HIS A 92 -12.11 -19.33 -6.46
C HIS A 92 -12.33 -18.83 -7.91
N CYS A 93 -11.43 -18.01 -8.42
CA CYS A 93 -11.51 -17.50 -9.79
C CYS A 93 -11.49 -18.63 -10.82
N LEU A 94 -10.55 -19.58 -10.67
CA LEU A 94 -10.43 -20.72 -11.57
C LEU A 94 -11.67 -21.61 -11.57
N GLN A 95 -12.22 -21.93 -10.39
CA GLN A 95 -13.43 -22.75 -10.28
C GLN A 95 -14.67 -22.10 -10.91
N ASN A 96 -14.73 -20.76 -10.91
CA ASN A 96 -15.86 -20.01 -11.44
C ASN A 96 -15.63 -19.49 -12.89
N GLY A 97 -14.51 -19.88 -13.52
CA GLY A 97 -14.17 -19.43 -14.87
C GLY A 97 -13.95 -17.92 -15.00
N LEU A 98 -13.55 -17.27 -13.90
CA LEU A 98 -13.26 -15.83 -13.86
C LEU A 98 -11.87 -15.56 -14.42
N LEU A 99 -11.73 -14.53 -15.24
CA LEU A 99 -10.46 -14.12 -15.86
C LEU A 99 -9.65 -13.19 -14.95
N GLU A 100 -10.30 -12.58 -13.95
CA GLU A 100 -9.67 -11.72 -12.95
C GLU A 100 -10.41 -11.80 -11.61
N SER A 101 -9.73 -11.43 -10.54
CA SER A 101 -10.34 -11.29 -9.22
C SER A 101 -11.13 -9.99 -9.12
N SER A 102 -12.31 -10.05 -8.50
CA SER A 102 -13.07 -8.84 -8.16
C SER A 102 -12.45 -8.04 -7.01
N LEU A 103 -11.57 -8.67 -6.21
CA LEU A 103 -10.87 -8.04 -5.11
C LEU A 103 -9.67 -7.21 -5.59
N HIS A 104 -9.05 -7.62 -6.70
CA HIS A 104 -7.93 -6.92 -7.34
C HIS A 104 -7.97 -7.11 -8.86
N THR A 105 -8.55 -6.15 -9.56
CA THR A 105 -8.78 -6.22 -11.00
C THR A 105 -7.53 -5.86 -11.81
N HIS A 106 -7.46 -6.31 -13.07
CA HIS A 106 -6.42 -5.89 -14.02
C HIS A 106 -6.34 -4.36 -14.15
N LYS A 107 -7.49 -3.68 -14.09
CA LYS A 107 -7.54 -2.21 -14.13
C LYS A 107 -6.79 -1.59 -12.94
N GLN A 108 -6.96 -2.15 -11.73
CA GLN A 108 -6.25 -1.67 -10.53
C GLN A 108 -4.75 -1.90 -10.65
N THR A 109 -4.32 -3.07 -11.13
CA THR A 109 -2.91 -3.37 -11.42
C THR A 109 -2.31 -2.33 -12.37
N LEU A 110 -3.00 -2.05 -13.49
CA LEU A 110 -2.54 -1.06 -14.47
C LEU A 110 -2.47 0.37 -13.91
N ILE A 111 -3.39 0.75 -13.02
CA ILE A 111 -3.35 2.07 -12.35
C ILE A 111 -2.10 2.16 -11.46
N VAL A 112 -1.81 1.13 -10.67
CA VAL A 112 -0.64 1.10 -9.79
C VAL A 112 0.64 1.10 -10.61
N SER A 113 0.75 0.28 -11.67
CA SER A 113 1.93 0.24 -12.55
C SER A 113 2.20 1.60 -13.19
N LYS A 114 1.17 2.26 -13.75
CA LYS A 114 1.31 3.60 -14.33
C LYS A 114 1.75 4.65 -13.30
N LEU A 115 1.29 4.54 -12.05
CA LEU A 115 1.73 5.42 -10.98
C LEU A 115 3.21 5.20 -10.67
N MET A 116 3.66 3.95 -10.60
CA MET A 116 5.06 3.61 -10.36
C MET A 116 5.95 4.12 -11.51
N ASP A 117 5.55 3.90 -12.76
CA ASP A 117 6.26 4.41 -13.94
C ASP A 117 6.38 5.94 -13.90
N ALA A 118 5.31 6.66 -13.59
CA ALA A 118 5.33 8.11 -13.48
C ALA A 118 6.26 8.62 -12.37
N VAL A 119 6.35 7.90 -11.23
CA VAL A 119 7.28 8.24 -10.14
C VAL A 119 8.73 8.03 -10.56
N LEU A 120 9.03 6.93 -11.26
CA LEU A 120 10.38 6.64 -11.77
C LEU A 120 10.79 7.64 -12.87
N GLU A 121 9.88 7.97 -13.79
CA GLU A 121 10.11 8.97 -14.83
C GLU A 121 10.37 10.36 -14.23
N GLU A 122 9.59 10.77 -13.22
CA GLU A 122 9.79 12.04 -12.47
C GLU A 122 11.20 12.08 -11.81
N ALA A 123 11.74 10.92 -11.43
CA ALA A 123 13.09 10.77 -10.88
C ALA A 123 14.19 10.69 -11.94
N GLY A 124 13.86 10.65 -13.23
CA GLY A 124 14.82 10.44 -14.31
C GLY A 124 15.36 9.01 -14.42
N ILE A 125 14.67 8.04 -13.80
CA ILE A 125 15.03 6.62 -13.89
C ILE A 125 14.35 6.04 -15.14
N THR A 126 15.14 5.58 -16.09
CA THR A 126 14.65 4.88 -17.29
C THR A 126 15.25 3.49 -17.35
N TYR A 127 14.40 2.50 -17.59
CA TYR A 127 14.85 1.14 -17.88
C TYR A 127 14.92 0.96 -19.41
N ASN A 128 16.13 0.69 -19.90
CA ASN A 128 16.39 0.36 -21.30
C ASN A 128 16.26 -1.15 -21.52
#